data_9f76af1768cb35947532365778fccffd
#
_entry.id   9f76af1768cb35947532365778fccffd
#
_cell.length_a   1.000
_cell.length_b   1.000
_cell.length_c   1.000
_cell.angle_alpha   90.00
_cell.angle_beta   90.00
_cell.angle_gamma   90.00
#
_symmetry.space_group_name_H-M   'P 1'
#
loop_
_entity.id
_entity.type
_entity.pdbx_description
1 polymer ?
#
loop_
_entity_poly.entity_id
_entity_poly.type
_entity_poly.pdbx_seq_one_letter_code
_entity_poly.pdbx_strand_id
1 'polypeptide(L)'
;MKITIAILLSIVIGVTAGDLRTLVYPPFKHTWGIHKGTESKLDMLLGDVTDFDNPQGIAVTRLLAWDDPDDNKDDDELTAYGINGNRDQIIYNTSMYSLGLYGKSGSGKGQFNSPRGISADPAGDVFICDTGNKRIVHIFNDGDELGWKGSFGQDLLVEPHDCSVTEAGTLYVTDRARGTIEVFTYNGEHVRTLGGLVNPRGIAVDHPKITKTRYGYERIFVLDGDGAILRSLDYSGKMLASVNLRDIPEDNSAGKYIALDFYDNVWVTDSAVCKIHKFDKDLKYITSIGECGDDDYQFDYPSGIAIWRRFGQTIVGERHSAQYFWVGTDITRFETSITKEEESDSTVEISLFITDRAYAKIEVKKDDDVVRQIYEHKRLRQGSVSIRWDMKDDAGNRVPPGKYKIEITYEPTYSSYGFFDETIDTEIDIP
;
A
#
# COMPACT_ATOMS: atom_id res chain seq x y z
N MET A 1 3.92 49.75 6.20
CA MET A 1 3.46 48.62 5.38
C MET A 1 4.51 48.47 4.28
N LYS A 2 5.52 47.64 4.49
CA LYS A 2 6.58 47.36 3.53
C LYS A 2 6.20 46.14 2.73
N ILE A 3 6.19 46.23 1.43
CA ILE A 3 5.88 45.17 0.49
C ILE A 3 7.16 44.34 0.32
N THR A 4 7.14 43.10 0.79
CA THR A 4 8.20 42.12 0.52
C THR A 4 8.02 41.62 -0.91
N ILE A 5 8.94 41.94 -1.81
CA ILE A 5 8.96 41.40 -3.16
C ILE A 5 9.73 40.07 -3.06
N ALA A 6 9.02 38.95 -3.04
CA ALA A 6 9.60 37.63 -3.26
C ALA A 6 9.78 37.43 -4.77
N ILE A 7 11.04 37.36 -5.22
CA ILE A 7 11.31 36.89 -6.59
C ILE A 7 11.30 35.39 -6.53
N LEU A 8 10.16 34.79 -6.94
CA LEU A 8 10.04 33.35 -7.16
C LEU A 8 10.67 33.00 -8.52
N LEU A 9 11.83 32.39 -8.51
CA LEU A 9 12.30 31.59 -9.62
C LEU A 9 12.04 30.12 -9.20
N SER A 10 10.89 29.58 -9.56
CA SER A 10 10.56 28.16 -9.33
C SER A 10 10.90 27.38 -10.59
N ILE A 11 11.88 26.48 -10.49
CA ILE A 11 12.04 25.41 -11.47
C ILE A 11 11.25 24.21 -10.91
N VAL A 12 10.15 23.86 -11.59
CA VAL A 12 9.38 22.66 -11.28
C VAL A 12 9.96 21.54 -12.13
N ILE A 13 10.63 20.58 -11.48
CA ILE A 13 10.96 19.32 -12.13
C ILE A 13 9.74 18.43 -11.94
N GLY A 14 8.93 18.29 -12.99
CA GLY A 14 7.86 17.29 -13.03
C GLY A 14 8.47 15.90 -13.28
N VAL A 15 8.40 15.00 -12.31
CA VAL A 15 8.68 13.58 -12.53
C VAL A 15 7.56 13.03 -13.39
N THR A 16 7.89 12.38 -14.52
CA THR A 16 6.90 11.73 -15.38
C THR A 16 6.36 10.48 -14.69
N ALA A 17 5.10 10.15 -14.89
CA ALA A 17 4.41 9.04 -14.21
C ALA A 17 5.05 7.66 -14.42
N GLY A 18 5.94 7.49 -15.41
CA GLY A 18 6.65 6.24 -15.70
C GLY A 18 7.88 5.97 -14.83
N ASP A 19 8.32 6.93 -14.02
CA ASP A 19 9.55 6.82 -13.21
C ASP A 19 9.27 6.73 -11.70
N LEU A 20 8.02 6.51 -11.29
CA LEU A 20 7.65 6.47 -9.87
C LEU A 20 8.12 5.17 -9.20
N ARG A 21 8.92 5.30 -8.14
CA ARG A 21 9.46 4.21 -7.32
C ARG A 21 8.77 4.05 -5.97
N THR A 22 7.56 4.53 -5.83
CA THR A 22 6.73 4.31 -4.64
C THR A 22 6.33 2.84 -4.48
N LEU A 23 6.28 2.08 -5.58
CA LEU A 23 6.33 0.61 -5.62
C LEU A 23 7.51 0.20 -6.50
N VAL A 24 8.32 -0.74 -6.05
CA VAL A 24 9.49 -1.24 -6.77
C VAL A 24 9.47 -2.75 -6.85
N TYR A 25 9.92 -3.31 -7.96
CA TYR A 25 10.16 -4.75 -8.03
C TYR A 25 11.35 -5.11 -7.16
N PRO A 26 11.29 -6.18 -6.34
CA PRO A 26 12.43 -6.63 -5.58
C PRO A 26 13.65 -6.88 -6.47
N PRO A 27 14.87 -6.54 -6.02
CA PRO A 27 16.09 -6.70 -6.82
C PRO A 27 16.46 -8.18 -7.00
N PHE A 28 15.94 -9.04 -6.12
CA PHE A 28 16.07 -10.47 -6.28
C PHE A 28 14.95 -10.95 -7.18
N LYS A 29 15.30 -11.61 -8.24
CA LYS A 29 14.34 -12.42 -8.95
C LYS A 29 13.96 -13.53 -7.96
N HIS A 30 12.78 -13.39 -7.32
CA HIS A 30 12.22 -14.50 -6.57
C HIS A 30 12.30 -15.73 -7.44
N THR A 31 12.68 -16.78 -6.86
CA THR A 31 12.94 -18.12 -7.29
C THR A 31 12.83 -18.50 -8.76
N TRP A 32 12.08 -17.86 -9.57
CA TRP A 32 11.95 -18.07 -11.01
C TRP A 32 12.07 -16.76 -11.81
N GLY A 33 12.54 -15.69 -11.20
CA GLY A 33 12.57 -14.37 -11.84
C GLY A 33 11.19 -13.75 -12.00
N ILE A 34 10.26 -14.05 -11.11
CA ILE A 34 8.86 -13.72 -11.27
C ILE A 34 8.52 -12.52 -10.38
N HIS A 35 8.46 -11.32 -10.99
CA HIS A 35 7.78 -10.19 -10.39
C HIS A 35 6.29 -10.18 -10.76
N LYS A 36 5.91 -10.80 -11.88
CA LYS A 36 4.55 -10.93 -12.37
C LYS A 36 4.19 -12.41 -12.58
N GLY A 37 3.22 -12.90 -11.82
CA GLY A 37 2.60 -14.21 -11.99
C GLY A 37 1.59 -14.12 -13.12
N THR A 38 1.91 -14.70 -14.28
CA THR A 38 1.03 -14.76 -15.45
C THR A 38 0.36 -16.13 -15.55
N GLU A 39 -0.64 -16.28 -16.41
CA GLU A 39 -1.29 -17.57 -16.69
C GLU A 39 -0.29 -18.66 -17.06
N SER A 40 0.66 -18.35 -17.95
CA SER A 40 1.71 -19.29 -18.34
C SER A 40 2.57 -19.80 -17.17
N LYS A 41 2.76 -18.96 -16.15
CA LYS A 41 3.50 -19.35 -14.93
C LYS A 41 2.60 -20.12 -13.96
N LEU A 42 1.33 -19.78 -13.92
CA LEU A 42 0.33 -20.53 -13.17
C LEU A 42 0.24 -21.97 -13.70
N ASP A 43 0.15 -22.13 -15.03
CA ASP A 43 0.16 -23.44 -15.71
C ASP A 43 1.43 -24.24 -15.44
N MET A 44 2.59 -23.55 -15.39
CA MET A 44 3.86 -24.22 -15.08
C MET A 44 3.89 -24.79 -13.66
N LEU A 45 3.23 -24.12 -12.69
CA LEU A 45 3.25 -24.49 -11.27
C LEU A 45 2.11 -25.44 -10.89
N LEU A 46 0.96 -25.29 -11.51
CA LEU A 46 -0.25 -26.04 -11.17
C LEU A 46 -0.69 -27.01 -12.31
N GLY A 47 -0.16 -26.86 -13.52
CA GLY A 47 -0.70 -27.50 -14.73
C GLY A 47 -1.99 -26.81 -15.18
N ASP A 48 -2.61 -27.31 -16.24
CA ASP A 48 -3.86 -26.77 -16.84
C ASP A 48 -5.10 -27.02 -15.96
N VAL A 49 -5.00 -26.90 -14.62
CA VAL A 49 -6.11 -27.17 -13.70
C VAL A 49 -6.89 -25.92 -13.33
N THR A 50 -6.32 -24.75 -13.55
CA THR A 50 -6.98 -23.45 -13.34
C THR A 50 -6.32 -22.37 -14.19
N ASP A 51 -7.02 -21.28 -14.40
CA ASP A 51 -6.55 -20.02 -14.97
C ASP A 51 -6.94 -18.86 -14.06
N PHE A 52 -6.46 -17.66 -14.32
CA PHE A 52 -6.95 -16.46 -13.66
C PHE A 52 -8.29 -16.05 -14.28
N ASP A 53 -9.35 -16.13 -13.50
CA ASP A 53 -10.70 -15.74 -13.95
C ASP A 53 -11.37 -14.86 -12.89
N ASN A 54 -11.34 -13.54 -13.15
CA ASN A 54 -11.87 -12.51 -12.28
C ASN A 54 -11.26 -12.55 -10.85
N PRO A 55 -9.93 -12.38 -10.70
CA PRO A 55 -9.30 -12.26 -9.40
C PRO A 55 -9.93 -11.16 -8.55
N GLN A 56 -10.11 -11.44 -7.26
CA GLN A 56 -10.76 -10.56 -6.31
C GLN A 56 -9.81 -10.21 -5.16
N GLY A 57 -10.23 -10.32 -3.90
CA GLY A 57 -9.43 -10.01 -2.73
C GLY A 57 -8.16 -10.85 -2.62
N ILE A 58 -7.15 -10.25 -2.03
CA ILE A 58 -5.87 -10.88 -1.68
C ILE A 58 -5.61 -10.65 -0.19
N ALA A 59 -5.06 -11.67 0.47
CA ALA A 59 -4.52 -11.56 1.81
C ALA A 59 -3.07 -12.06 1.82
N VAL A 60 -2.24 -11.44 2.67
CA VAL A 60 -0.87 -11.88 2.92
C VAL A 60 -0.62 -11.94 4.41
N THR A 61 0.13 -12.94 4.82
CA THR A 61 0.57 -13.11 6.20
C THR A 61 1.89 -13.88 6.24
N ARG A 62 2.53 -13.94 7.40
CA ARG A 62 3.58 -14.91 7.70
C ARG A 62 3.04 -15.85 8.76
N LEU A 63 3.07 -17.13 8.46
CA LEU A 63 2.49 -18.14 9.34
C LEU A 63 3.43 -18.40 10.53
N LEU A 64 2.89 -18.30 11.73
CA LEU A 64 3.61 -18.71 12.94
C LEU A 64 3.99 -20.19 12.93
N ALA A 65 3.31 -21.01 12.12
CA ALA A 65 3.65 -22.41 11.95
C ALA A 65 5.02 -22.64 11.25
N TRP A 66 5.51 -21.65 10.54
CA TRP A 66 6.81 -21.69 9.86
C TRP A 66 7.91 -20.92 10.61
N ASP A 67 7.56 -20.20 11.68
CA ASP A 67 8.48 -19.42 12.47
C ASP A 67 9.37 -20.33 13.33
N ASP A 68 10.68 -20.14 13.29
CA ASP A 68 11.59 -20.83 14.20
C ASP A 68 11.61 -20.10 15.55
N PRO A 69 11.03 -20.69 16.61
CA PRO A 69 10.96 -20.06 17.92
C PRO A 69 12.32 -19.88 18.60
N ASP A 70 13.37 -20.53 18.10
CA ASP A 70 14.71 -20.52 18.69
C ASP A 70 15.58 -19.39 18.13
N ASP A 71 15.11 -18.66 17.12
CA ASP A 71 15.84 -17.51 16.58
C ASP A 71 14.97 -16.25 16.56
N ASN A 72 15.62 -15.08 16.35
CA ASN A 72 14.94 -13.79 16.28
C ASN A 72 14.87 -13.26 14.84
N LYS A 73 15.09 -14.12 13.85
CA LYS A 73 15.02 -13.74 12.47
C LYS A 73 13.57 -13.86 12.01
N ASP A 74 13.14 -12.90 11.24
CA ASP A 74 11.86 -12.92 10.54
C ASP A 74 12.16 -13.30 9.09
N ASP A 75 12.61 -14.54 8.90
CA ASP A 75 12.99 -15.12 7.62
C ASP A 75 11.93 -16.04 7.01
N ASP A 76 10.75 -16.08 7.64
CA ASP A 76 9.61 -16.84 7.16
C ASP A 76 9.14 -16.40 5.79
N GLU A 77 8.70 -17.34 5.01
CA GLU A 77 8.10 -17.07 3.71
C GLU A 77 6.77 -16.33 3.85
N LEU A 78 6.58 -15.34 3.00
CA LEU A 78 5.29 -14.67 2.89
C LEU A 78 4.26 -15.65 2.32
N THR A 79 3.18 -15.89 3.06
CA THR A 79 2.01 -16.64 2.58
C THR A 79 1.00 -15.69 1.98
N ALA A 80 0.63 -15.93 0.74
CA ALA A 80 -0.36 -15.17 0.00
C ALA A 80 -1.56 -16.06 -0.37
N TYR A 81 -2.74 -15.48 -0.29
CA TYR A 81 -4.02 -16.10 -0.68
C TYR A 81 -4.71 -15.16 -1.65
N GLY A 82 -5.06 -15.63 -2.85
CA GLY A 82 -5.79 -14.87 -3.86
C GLY A 82 -7.12 -15.54 -4.19
N ILE A 83 -8.20 -14.78 -4.17
CA ILE A 83 -9.50 -15.26 -4.63
C ILE A 83 -9.54 -15.27 -6.16
N ASN A 84 -9.80 -16.44 -6.75
CA ASN A 84 -10.10 -16.61 -8.16
C ASN A 84 -11.62 -16.69 -8.34
N GLY A 85 -12.26 -15.53 -8.50
CA GLY A 85 -13.69 -15.35 -8.22
C GLY A 85 -14.63 -16.17 -9.08
N ASN A 86 -14.42 -16.24 -10.40
CA ASN A 86 -15.29 -17.01 -11.29
C ASN A 86 -14.98 -18.52 -11.29
N ARG A 87 -13.83 -18.92 -10.74
CA ARG A 87 -13.48 -20.33 -10.54
C ARG A 87 -13.93 -20.87 -9.18
N ASP A 88 -14.44 -19.98 -8.31
CA ASP A 88 -14.83 -20.33 -6.94
C ASP A 88 -13.69 -21.03 -6.16
N GLN A 89 -12.48 -20.50 -6.32
CA GLN A 89 -11.24 -21.07 -5.79
C GLN A 89 -10.39 -20.03 -5.08
N ILE A 90 -9.49 -20.52 -4.23
CA ILE A 90 -8.38 -19.77 -3.65
C ILE A 90 -7.10 -20.36 -4.23
N ILE A 91 -6.25 -19.51 -4.78
CA ILE A 91 -4.87 -19.82 -5.14
C ILE A 91 -3.99 -19.34 -3.99
N TYR A 92 -3.12 -20.19 -3.46
CA TYR A 92 -2.21 -19.82 -2.37
C TYR A 92 -0.86 -20.47 -2.54
N ASN A 93 0.20 -19.88 -1.98
CA ASN A 93 1.50 -20.51 -1.98
C ASN A 93 1.63 -21.47 -0.79
N THR A 94 2.15 -22.66 -1.05
CA THR A 94 2.46 -23.69 -0.04
C THR A 94 3.94 -23.69 0.31
N SER A 95 4.74 -23.01 -0.47
CA SER A 95 6.14 -22.67 -0.24
C SER A 95 6.55 -21.56 -1.24
N MET A 96 7.79 -21.10 -1.16
CA MET A 96 8.34 -20.16 -2.14
C MET A 96 8.25 -20.65 -3.60
N TYR A 97 8.11 -21.98 -3.82
CA TYR A 97 8.25 -22.63 -5.12
C TYR A 97 6.98 -23.38 -5.56
N SER A 98 5.94 -23.41 -4.75
CA SER A 98 4.75 -24.17 -5.03
C SER A 98 3.48 -23.42 -4.69
N LEU A 99 2.45 -23.67 -5.49
CA LEU A 99 1.11 -23.16 -5.29
C LEU A 99 0.16 -24.30 -4.94
N GLY A 100 -0.89 -23.98 -4.19
CA GLY A 100 -2.02 -24.84 -3.91
C GLY A 100 -3.32 -24.22 -4.39
N LEU A 101 -4.31 -25.08 -4.59
CA LEU A 101 -5.68 -24.69 -4.89
C LEU A 101 -6.61 -25.21 -3.79
N TYR A 102 -7.53 -24.35 -3.36
CA TYR A 102 -8.56 -24.72 -2.43
C TYR A 102 -9.92 -24.23 -2.90
N GLY A 103 -10.92 -25.09 -2.82
CA GLY A 103 -12.28 -24.74 -3.16
C GLY A 103 -12.73 -25.18 -4.55
N LYS A 104 -14.04 -25.14 -4.73
CA LYS A 104 -14.77 -25.39 -5.97
C LYS A 104 -16.17 -24.83 -5.86
N SER A 105 -16.88 -24.70 -6.97
CA SER A 105 -18.25 -24.19 -7.00
C SER A 105 -19.23 -25.02 -6.17
N GLY A 106 -20.07 -24.31 -5.41
CA GLY A 106 -21.15 -24.90 -4.61
C GLY A 106 -21.38 -24.19 -3.27
N SER A 107 -22.09 -24.87 -2.35
CA SER A 107 -22.47 -24.32 -1.05
C SER A 107 -22.08 -25.20 0.15
N GLY A 108 -21.47 -26.34 -0.10
CA GLY A 108 -21.05 -27.30 0.94
C GLY A 108 -19.70 -26.94 1.56
N LYS A 109 -19.14 -27.90 2.31
CA LYS A 109 -17.78 -27.83 2.86
C LYS A 109 -16.76 -27.76 1.72
N GLY A 110 -15.85 -26.80 1.77
CA GLY A 110 -14.83 -26.58 0.73
C GLY A 110 -15.42 -26.13 -0.62
N GLN A 111 -16.60 -25.54 -0.60
CA GLN A 111 -17.24 -24.99 -1.80
C GLN A 111 -17.55 -23.51 -1.61
N PHE A 112 -17.51 -22.74 -2.70
CA PHE A 112 -17.80 -21.32 -2.74
C PHE A 112 -18.78 -20.98 -3.86
N ASN A 113 -19.37 -19.81 -3.78
CA ASN A 113 -20.18 -19.22 -4.83
C ASN A 113 -19.84 -17.73 -4.93
N SER A 114 -19.13 -17.34 -5.98
CA SER A 114 -18.71 -15.97 -6.23
C SER A 114 -17.99 -15.34 -5.02
N PRO A 115 -16.96 -15.98 -4.45
CA PRO A 115 -16.19 -15.42 -3.34
C PRO A 115 -15.51 -14.14 -3.75
N ARG A 116 -15.37 -13.17 -2.82
CA ARG A 116 -14.79 -11.86 -3.12
C ARG A 116 -13.64 -11.47 -2.20
N GLY A 117 -13.93 -11.12 -0.96
CA GLY A 117 -12.94 -10.66 -0.01
C GLY A 117 -12.32 -11.82 0.77
N ILE A 118 -11.07 -11.62 1.18
CA ILE A 118 -10.32 -12.58 1.99
C ILE A 118 -9.42 -11.85 2.97
N SER A 119 -9.30 -12.39 4.17
CA SER A 119 -8.39 -11.89 5.18
C SER A 119 -7.75 -13.05 5.93
N ALA A 120 -6.48 -12.91 6.29
CA ALA A 120 -5.72 -13.93 6.99
C ALA A 120 -4.93 -13.34 8.16
N ASP A 121 -4.66 -14.15 9.17
CA ASP A 121 -3.79 -13.76 10.26
C ASP A 121 -2.55 -14.68 10.38
N PRO A 122 -1.54 -14.31 11.19
CA PRO A 122 -0.35 -15.11 11.37
C PRO A 122 -0.59 -16.46 12.07
N ALA A 123 -1.69 -16.61 12.81
CA ALA A 123 -2.03 -17.88 13.46
C ALA A 123 -2.52 -18.94 12.47
N GLY A 124 -2.79 -18.54 11.22
CA GLY A 124 -3.26 -19.41 10.15
C GLY A 124 -4.78 -19.37 9.94
N ASP A 125 -5.49 -18.51 10.65
CA ASP A 125 -6.93 -18.34 10.43
C ASP A 125 -7.17 -17.48 9.17
N VAL A 126 -8.01 -18.00 8.26
CA VAL A 126 -8.34 -17.35 6.99
C VAL A 126 -9.86 -17.25 6.85
N PHE A 127 -10.35 -16.05 6.57
CA PHE A 127 -11.78 -15.74 6.44
C PHE A 127 -12.09 -15.28 5.02
N ILE A 128 -13.14 -15.84 4.42
CA ILE A 128 -13.54 -15.58 3.04
C ILE A 128 -14.99 -15.10 3.00
N CYS A 129 -15.24 -14.01 2.32
CA CYS A 129 -16.58 -13.56 1.96
C CYS A 129 -17.11 -14.43 0.82
N ASP A 130 -17.88 -15.47 1.14
CA ASP A 130 -18.54 -16.35 0.19
C ASP A 130 -19.89 -15.72 -0.22
N THR A 131 -19.78 -14.68 -1.06
CA THR A 131 -20.82 -13.68 -1.34
C THR A 131 -22.11 -14.29 -1.84
N GLY A 132 -22.03 -15.19 -2.83
CA GLY A 132 -23.21 -15.83 -3.41
C GLY A 132 -23.91 -16.81 -2.45
N ASN A 133 -23.19 -17.33 -1.47
CA ASN A 133 -23.77 -18.15 -0.38
C ASN A 133 -24.12 -17.33 0.88
N LYS A 134 -23.93 -16.01 0.86
CA LYS A 134 -24.28 -15.06 1.94
C LYS A 134 -23.67 -15.43 3.29
N ARG A 135 -22.40 -15.83 3.29
CA ARG A 135 -21.72 -16.31 4.50
C ARG A 135 -20.26 -15.91 4.53
N ILE A 136 -19.66 -16.01 5.71
CA ILE A 136 -18.21 -16.07 5.87
C ILE A 136 -17.83 -17.54 5.99
N VAL A 137 -16.82 -17.94 5.21
CA VAL A 137 -16.16 -19.24 5.37
C VAL A 137 -14.88 -19.02 6.18
N HIS A 138 -14.69 -19.88 7.18
CA HIS A 138 -13.50 -19.92 8.01
C HIS A 138 -12.72 -21.20 7.68
N ILE A 139 -11.49 -21.01 7.19
CA ILE A 139 -10.52 -22.09 6.96
C ILE A 139 -9.27 -21.83 7.77
N PHE A 140 -8.42 -22.82 7.88
CA PHE A 140 -7.19 -22.77 8.66
C PHE A 140 -6.03 -23.30 7.83
N ASN A 141 -4.91 -22.58 7.84
CA ASN A 141 -3.65 -23.01 7.27
C ASN A 141 -2.72 -23.44 8.40
N ASP A 142 -2.39 -24.72 8.46
CA ASP A 142 -1.48 -25.29 9.47
C ASP A 142 0.00 -25.26 9.04
N GLY A 143 0.27 -24.67 7.86
CA GLY A 143 1.59 -24.62 7.22
C GLY A 143 1.74 -25.64 6.09
N ASP A 144 0.95 -26.70 6.08
CA ASP A 144 0.97 -27.73 5.04
C ASP A 144 -0.22 -27.59 4.06
N GLU A 145 -1.44 -27.49 4.60
CA GLU A 145 -2.64 -27.42 3.77
C GLU A 145 -3.75 -26.54 4.38
N LEU A 146 -4.72 -26.17 3.54
CA LEU A 146 -5.91 -25.44 3.97
C LEU A 146 -7.01 -26.39 4.44
N GLY A 147 -7.39 -26.28 5.71
CA GLY A 147 -8.46 -27.05 6.34
C GLY A 147 -9.74 -26.26 6.57
N TRP A 148 -10.91 -26.88 6.37
CA TRP A 148 -12.19 -26.26 6.70
C TRP A 148 -12.44 -26.24 8.22
N LYS A 149 -12.70 -25.07 8.80
CA LYS A 149 -13.13 -24.90 10.20
C LYS A 149 -14.64 -24.72 10.32
N GLY A 150 -15.26 -23.92 9.45
CA GLY A 150 -16.69 -23.65 9.54
C GLY A 150 -17.18 -22.58 8.59
N SER A 151 -18.44 -22.20 8.77
CA SER A 151 -19.02 -21.01 8.14
C SER A 151 -20.08 -20.40 9.06
N PHE A 152 -20.30 -19.10 8.95
CA PHE A 152 -21.23 -18.34 9.78
C PHE A 152 -21.80 -17.13 9.03
N GLY A 153 -22.77 -16.47 9.64
CA GLY A 153 -23.37 -15.24 9.14
C GLY A 153 -24.53 -15.42 8.16
N GLN A 154 -24.94 -16.66 7.80
CA GLN A 154 -25.97 -16.94 6.81
C GLN A 154 -27.34 -16.31 7.11
N ASP A 155 -27.68 -16.18 8.39
CA ASP A 155 -28.96 -15.59 8.83
C ASP A 155 -28.93 -14.04 8.89
N LEU A 156 -27.74 -13.44 8.73
CA LEU A 156 -27.52 -12.00 8.87
C LEU A 156 -27.06 -11.35 7.57
N LEU A 157 -26.07 -11.94 6.90
CA LEU A 157 -25.43 -11.39 5.72
C LEU A 157 -26.30 -11.51 4.47
N VAL A 158 -26.24 -10.50 3.61
CA VAL A 158 -26.98 -10.45 2.34
C VAL A 158 -26.04 -10.43 1.14
N GLU A 159 -25.01 -9.58 1.15
CA GLU A 159 -23.97 -9.48 0.12
C GLU A 159 -22.63 -9.16 0.79
N PRO A 160 -22.03 -10.11 1.56
CA PRO A 160 -20.72 -9.88 2.14
C PRO A 160 -19.69 -9.67 1.03
N HIS A 161 -18.97 -8.55 1.06
CA HIS A 161 -18.09 -8.17 -0.05
C HIS A 161 -16.63 -8.32 0.30
N ASP A 162 -16.18 -7.75 1.41
CA ASP A 162 -14.79 -7.81 1.85
C ASP A 162 -14.70 -7.92 3.36
N CYS A 163 -13.57 -8.39 3.86
CA CYS A 163 -13.37 -8.56 5.29
C CYS A 163 -11.95 -8.22 5.73
N SER A 164 -11.82 -7.84 6.98
CA SER A 164 -10.54 -7.56 7.62
C SER A 164 -10.53 -8.15 9.02
N VAL A 165 -9.60 -9.08 9.27
CA VAL A 165 -9.38 -9.69 10.57
C VAL A 165 -8.30 -8.94 11.34
N THR A 166 -8.49 -8.78 12.65
CA THR A 166 -7.50 -8.20 13.54
C THR A 166 -6.81 -9.28 14.36
N GLU A 167 -5.55 -9.10 14.73
CA GLU A 167 -4.83 -10.01 15.64
C GLU A 167 -5.51 -10.13 17.04
N ALA A 168 -6.45 -9.26 17.35
CA ALA A 168 -7.25 -9.32 18.59
C ALA A 168 -8.45 -10.28 18.51
N GLY A 169 -8.67 -10.93 17.38
CA GLY A 169 -9.75 -11.90 17.23
C GLY A 169 -11.09 -11.29 16.80
N THR A 170 -11.06 -10.15 16.11
CA THR A 170 -12.27 -9.49 15.61
C THR A 170 -12.24 -9.43 14.09
N LEU A 171 -13.33 -9.85 13.46
CA LEU A 171 -13.53 -9.79 12.02
C LEU A 171 -14.55 -8.70 11.67
N TYR A 172 -14.18 -7.81 10.77
CA TYR A 172 -15.03 -6.78 10.20
C TYR A 172 -15.39 -7.18 8.76
N VAL A 173 -16.67 -7.14 8.42
CA VAL A 173 -17.18 -7.59 7.12
C VAL A 173 -18.05 -6.48 6.52
N THR A 174 -17.75 -6.00 5.33
CA THR A 174 -18.66 -5.12 4.59
C THR A 174 -19.80 -5.95 3.99
N ASP A 175 -21.05 -5.57 4.29
CA ASP A 175 -22.23 -6.09 3.62
C ASP A 175 -22.77 -5.01 2.67
N ARG A 176 -22.54 -5.24 1.38
CA ARG A 176 -22.83 -4.25 0.35
C ARG A 176 -24.33 -3.94 0.24
N ALA A 177 -25.17 -4.98 0.22
CA ALA A 177 -26.61 -4.81 0.08
C ALA A 177 -27.28 -4.22 1.33
N ARG A 178 -26.67 -4.42 2.51
CA ARG A 178 -27.19 -3.85 3.76
C ARG A 178 -26.69 -2.43 4.03
N GLY A 179 -25.59 -2.03 3.38
CA GLY A 179 -24.95 -0.73 3.67
C GLY A 179 -24.32 -0.70 5.08
N THR A 180 -23.73 -1.81 5.50
CA THR A 180 -23.22 -1.99 6.86
C THR A 180 -21.81 -2.59 6.88
N ILE A 181 -21.16 -2.46 8.04
CA ILE A 181 -20.04 -3.31 8.44
C ILE A 181 -20.54 -4.18 9.59
N GLU A 182 -20.55 -5.48 9.39
CA GLU A 182 -20.90 -6.47 10.42
C GLU A 182 -19.63 -6.91 11.14
N VAL A 183 -19.68 -6.96 12.46
CA VAL A 183 -18.51 -7.27 13.30
C VAL A 183 -18.76 -8.60 14.00
N PHE A 184 -17.80 -9.53 13.84
CA PHE A 184 -17.86 -10.87 14.41
C PHE A 184 -16.62 -11.17 15.28
N THR A 185 -16.75 -12.14 16.19
CA THR A 185 -15.59 -12.83 16.78
C THR A 185 -15.03 -13.87 15.79
N TYR A 186 -13.84 -14.41 16.06
CA TYR A 186 -13.28 -15.54 15.28
C TYR A 186 -14.20 -16.75 15.21
N ASN A 187 -14.99 -16.98 16.24
CA ASN A 187 -15.94 -18.10 16.30
C ASN A 187 -17.23 -17.83 15.54
N GLY A 188 -17.37 -16.66 14.91
CA GLY A 188 -18.54 -16.29 14.12
C GLY A 188 -19.70 -15.73 14.95
N GLU A 189 -19.50 -15.39 16.22
CA GLU A 189 -20.51 -14.70 17.02
C GLU A 189 -20.62 -13.26 16.55
N HIS A 190 -21.84 -12.82 16.19
CA HIS A 190 -22.10 -11.44 15.82
C HIS A 190 -22.00 -10.52 17.04
N VAL A 191 -21.15 -9.50 16.94
CA VAL A 191 -20.90 -8.56 18.05
C VAL A 191 -21.73 -7.29 17.90
N ARG A 192 -21.73 -6.69 16.69
CA ARG A 192 -22.44 -5.43 16.39
C ARG A 192 -22.48 -5.15 14.90
N THR A 193 -23.34 -4.20 14.52
CA THR A 193 -23.48 -3.64 13.18
C THR A 193 -23.10 -2.16 13.18
N LEU A 194 -22.28 -1.73 12.25
CA LEU A 194 -21.98 -0.33 11.96
C LEU A 194 -22.68 0.03 10.64
N GLY A 195 -23.65 0.93 10.69
CA GLY A 195 -24.49 1.30 9.55
C GLY A 195 -24.16 2.67 8.97
N GLY A 196 -24.97 3.10 8.00
CA GLY A 196 -24.87 4.43 7.39
C GLY A 196 -23.96 4.51 6.18
N LEU A 197 -23.66 3.36 5.56
CA LEU A 197 -22.90 3.25 4.32
C LEU A 197 -23.84 2.99 3.13
N VAL A 198 -23.32 3.18 1.93
CA VAL A 198 -24.02 2.93 0.66
C VAL A 198 -23.16 2.03 -0.22
N ASN A 199 -23.60 0.80 -0.41
CA ASN A 199 -22.87 -0.19 -1.21
C ASN A 199 -21.36 -0.28 -0.83
N PRO A 200 -21.00 -0.52 0.45
CA PRO A 200 -19.60 -0.60 0.85
C PRO A 200 -18.88 -1.77 0.17
N ARG A 201 -17.59 -1.59 -0.13
CA ARG A 201 -16.74 -2.57 -0.80
C ARG A 201 -15.54 -2.92 0.06
N GLY A 202 -14.33 -2.57 -0.38
CA GLY A 202 -13.08 -2.85 0.30
C GLY A 202 -13.04 -2.32 1.73
N ILE A 203 -12.43 -3.07 2.64
CA ILE A 203 -12.25 -2.70 4.04
C ILE A 203 -10.85 -3.08 4.53
N ALA A 204 -10.23 -2.20 5.30
CA ALA A 204 -9.03 -2.49 6.05
C ALA A 204 -9.14 -1.91 7.46
N VAL A 205 -8.73 -2.68 8.46
CA VAL A 205 -8.81 -2.28 9.87
C VAL A 205 -7.41 -2.19 10.45
N ASP A 206 -7.11 -1.04 11.05
CA ASP A 206 -5.89 -0.81 11.81
C ASP A 206 -6.14 -1.06 13.29
N HIS A 207 -5.23 -1.77 13.95
CA HIS A 207 -5.37 -2.12 15.36
C HIS A 207 -4.07 -1.86 16.13
N PRO A 208 -4.12 -1.20 17.31
CA PRO A 208 -2.93 -0.76 18.05
C PRO A 208 -2.06 -1.91 18.58
N LYS A 209 -2.61 -3.12 18.69
CA LYS A 209 -1.86 -4.31 19.14
C LYS A 209 -1.10 -5.02 18.03
N ILE A 210 -1.24 -4.58 16.79
CA ILE A 210 -0.48 -5.15 15.69
C ILE A 210 0.98 -4.74 15.83
N THR A 211 1.86 -5.68 16.10
CA THR A 211 3.32 -5.46 16.21
C THR A 211 3.96 -4.99 14.89
N LYS A 212 3.19 -4.95 13.82
CA LYS A 212 3.59 -4.73 12.43
C LYS A 212 3.28 -3.35 11.90
N THR A 213 2.86 -2.42 12.77
CA THR A 213 2.63 -1.03 12.40
C THR A 213 3.46 -0.07 13.26
N ARG A 214 3.72 1.13 12.71
CA ARG A 214 4.48 2.15 13.44
C ARG A 214 3.66 2.80 14.56
N TYR A 215 2.36 2.98 14.34
CA TYR A 215 1.49 3.77 15.22
C TYR A 215 0.29 2.99 15.76
N GLY A 216 -0.43 2.23 14.89
CA GLY A 216 -1.64 1.49 15.24
C GLY A 216 -2.75 2.40 15.75
N TYR A 217 -3.45 3.03 14.85
CA TYR A 217 -4.62 3.86 15.17
C TYR A 217 -5.87 2.99 15.10
N GLU A 218 -6.72 3.00 16.10
CA GLU A 218 -8.00 2.26 16.09
C GLU A 218 -8.95 2.81 15.01
N ARG A 219 -8.70 2.47 13.75
CA ARG A 219 -9.42 2.98 12.57
C ARG A 219 -9.89 1.87 11.66
N ILE A 220 -11.05 2.11 11.08
CA ILE A 220 -11.63 1.33 9.99
C ILE A 220 -11.57 2.19 8.74
N PHE A 221 -10.94 1.70 7.68
CA PHE A 221 -10.97 2.31 6.36
C PHE A 221 -11.91 1.50 5.48
N VAL A 222 -12.84 2.17 4.81
CA VAL A 222 -13.86 1.52 3.99
C VAL A 222 -14.13 2.32 2.72
N LEU A 223 -14.26 1.60 1.61
CA LEU A 223 -14.74 2.15 0.34
C LEU A 223 -16.27 2.11 0.33
N ASP A 224 -16.88 3.26 0.17
CA ASP A 224 -18.31 3.50 0.17
C ASP A 224 -18.78 4.05 -1.17
N GLY A 225 -20.10 4.06 -1.42
CA GLY A 225 -20.66 4.60 -2.66
C GLY A 225 -20.19 3.87 -3.91
N ASP A 226 -20.17 2.55 -3.90
CA ASP A 226 -19.61 1.72 -4.98
C ASP A 226 -18.12 2.00 -5.28
N GLY A 227 -17.36 2.38 -4.25
CA GLY A 227 -15.93 2.68 -4.36
C GLY A 227 -15.62 4.14 -4.68
N ALA A 228 -16.63 5.01 -4.79
CA ALA A 228 -16.41 6.43 -5.08
C ALA A 228 -15.87 7.22 -3.90
N ILE A 229 -16.08 6.74 -2.67
CA ILE A 229 -15.74 7.47 -1.44
C ILE A 229 -14.88 6.57 -0.55
N LEU A 230 -13.70 7.02 -0.19
CA LEU A 230 -12.90 6.40 0.85
C LEU A 230 -13.20 7.09 2.19
N ARG A 231 -13.57 6.31 3.21
CA ARG A 231 -13.89 6.79 4.56
C ARG A 231 -12.94 6.21 5.59
N SER A 232 -12.64 7.00 6.60
CA SER A 232 -12.00 6.59 7.85
C SER A 232 -13.01 6.72 8.99
N LEU A 233 -13.24 5.64 9.72
CA LEU A 233 -14.15 5.57 10.86
C LEU A 233 -13.36 5.17 12.12
N ASP A 234 -13.84 5.56 13.29
CA ASP A 234 -13.41 4.92 14.53
C ASP A 234 -14.13 3.57 14.72
N TYR A 235 -13.76 2.83 15.75
CA TYR A 235 -14.40 1.54 16.05
C TYR A 235 -15.87 1.60 16.46
N SER A 236 -16.39 2.78 16.79
CA SER A 236 -17.83 2.99 17.04
C SER A 236 -18.62 3.21 15.75
N GLY A 237 -17.93 3.37 14.62
CA GLY A 237 -18.53 3.71 13.33
C GLY A 237 -18.66 5.22 13.08
N LYS A 238 -18.12 6.06 13.96
CA LYS A 238 -18.10 7.51 13.77
C LYS A 238 -17.09 7.87 12.68
N MET A 239 -17.54 8.65 11.69
CA MET A 239 -16.67 9.15 10.63
C MET A 239 -15.62 10.12 11.17
N LEU A 240 -14.35 9.86 10.86
CA LEU A 240 -13.19 10.68 11.18
C LEU A 240 -12.73 11.53 9.99
N ALA A 241 -12.72 10.93 8.79
CA ALA A 241 -12.34 11.58 7.55
C ALA A 241 -13.04 10.91 6.36
N SER A 242 -13.15 11.63 5.26
CA SER A 242 -13.58 11.07 3.98
C SER A 242 -12.97 11.83 2.81
N VAL A 243 -12.73 11.13 1.72
CA VAL A 243 -12.30 11.70 0.44
C VAL A 243 -13.13 11.09 -0.69
N ASN A 244 -13.57 11.92 -1.61
CA ASN A 244 -14.17 11.46 -2.86
C ASN A 244 -13.02 11.15 -3.84
N LEU A 245 -12.93 9.92 -4.31
CA LEU A 245 -11.86 9.51 -5.24
C LEU A 245 -11.97 10.20 -6.61
N ARG A 246 -13.10 10.83 -6.93
CA ARG A 246 -13.24 11.65 -8.13
C ARG A 246 -12.63 13.04 -8.00
N ASP A 247 -12.28 13.47 -6.77
CA ASP A 247 -11.65 14.76 -6.49
C ASP A 247 -10.11 14.67 -6.44
N ILE A 248 -9.53 13.46 -6.58
CA ILE A 248 -8.08 13.28 -6.74
C ILE A 248 -7.68 13.57 -8.20
N PRO A 249 -6.36 13.74 -8.50
CA PRO A 249 -5.91 14.06 -9.86
C PRO A 249 -6.08 12.93 -10.90
N GLU A 250 -7.16 12.13 -10.79
CA GLU A 250 -7.46 10.99 -11.67
C GLU A 250 -8.96 10.99 -11.98
N ASP A 251 -9.31 11.17 -13.24
CA ASP A 251 -10.71 11.17 -13.68
C ASP A 251 -11.36 9.79 -13.56
N ASN A 252 -12.62 9.76 -13.12
CA ASN A 252 -13.44 8.54 -13.02
C ASN A 252 -12.97 7.47 -12.04
N SER A 253 -12.19 7.82 -11.03
CA SER A 253 -11.73 6.90 -9.99
C SER A 253 -12.85 6.20 -9.24
N ALA A 254 -12.69 4.88 -9.03
CA ALA A 254 -13.56 4.04 -8.21
C ALA A 254 -12.78 2.89 -7.58
N GLY A 255 -12.52 2.99 -6.27
CA GLY A 255 -11.73 2.01 -5.54
C GLY A 255 -12.39 0.64 -5.42
N LYS A 256 -11.58 -0.42 -5.37
CA LYS A 256 -12.04 -1.80 -5.19
C LYS A 256 -11.67 -2.38 -3.83
N TYR A 257 -10.39 -2.44 -3.52
CA TYR A 257 -9.84 -3.02 -2.29
C TYR A 257 -8.88 -2.05 -1.62
N ILE A 258 -8.63 -2.28 -0.33
CA ILE A 258 -7.79 -1.44 0.52
C ILE A 258 -6.71 -2.29 1.17
N ALA A 259 -5.48 -1.78 1.21
CA ALA A 259 -4.42 -2.28 2.08
C ALA A 259 -3.83 -1.15 2.92
N LEU A 260 -3.20 -1.50 4.03
CA LEU A 260 -2.48 -0.58 4.90
C LEU A 260 -1.01 -0.94 4.94
N ASP A 261 -0.13 0.07 4.92
CA ASP A 261 1.31 -0.15 5.09
C ASP A 261 1.78 0.03 6.55
N PHE A 262 3.08 -0.06 6.78
CA PHE A 262 3.68 0.04 8.12
C PHE A 262 3.48 1.44 8.77
N TYR A 263 3.35 2.48 7.98
CA TYR A 263 3.15 3.85 8.45
C TYR A 263 1.70 4.29 8.45
N ASP A 264 0.79 3.31 8.31
CA ASP A 264 -0.66 3.49 8.30
C ASP A 264 -1.17 4.29 7.09
N ASN A 265 -0.39 4.30 5.99
CA ASN A 265 -0.90 4.82 4.74
C ASN A 265 -1.93 3.85 4.16
N VAL A 266 -2.90 4.40 3.48
CA VAL A 266 -4.03 3.70 2.88
C VAL A 266 -3.78 3.58 1.38
N TRP A 267 -3.74 2.33 0.89
CA TRP A 267 -3.55 2.00 -0.51
C TRP A 267 -4.85 1.47 -1.08
N VAL A 268 -5.28 1.99 -2.21
CA VAL A 268 -6.55 1.67 -2.86
C VAL A 268 -6.31 1.27 -4.30
N THR A 269 -6.71 0.07 -4.67
CA THR A 269 -6.73 -0.34 -6.08
C THR A 269 -7.91 0.28 -6.81
N ASP A 270 -7.67 0.74 -8.03
CA ASP A 270 -8.68 1.31 -8.91
C ASP A 270 -8.58 0.70 -10.31
N SER A 271 -9.53 -0.17 -10.62
CA SER A 271 -9.57 -0.85 -11.92
C SER A 271 -10.14 0.01 -13.04
N ALA A 272 -10.82 1.11 -12.73
CA ALA A 272 -11.40 1.99 -13.74
C ALA A 272 -10.32 2.81 -14.46
N VAL A 273 -9.26 3.15 -13.73
CA VAL A 273 -8.12 3.95 -14.23
C VAL A 273 -6.80 3.19 -14.23
N CYS A 274 -6.81 1.87 -13.91
CA CYS A 274 -5.65 0.99 -13.84
C CYS A 274 -4.55 1.52 -12.91
N LYS A 275 -4.94 2.01 -11.72
CA LYS A 275 -4.00 2.63 -10.78
C LYS A 275 -4.16 2.10 -9.37
N ILE A 276 -3.15 2.39 -8.56
CA ILE A 276 -3.16 2.25 -7.12
C ILE A 276 -2.98 3.64 -6.53
N HIS A 277 -3.95 4.07 -5.73
CA HIS A 277 -3.91 5.37 -5.05
C HIS A 277 -3.36 5.21 -3.65
N LYS A 278 -2.52 6.14 -3.23
CA LYS A 278 -1.96 6.19 -1.88
C LYS A 278 -2.42 7.45 -1.15
N PHE A 279 -2.88 7.26 0.07
CA PHE A 279 -3.31 8.32 0.99
C PHE A 279 -2.57 8.18 2.31
N ASP A 280 -2.43 9.28 3.05
CA ASP A 280 -2.02 9.18 4.45
C ASP A 280 -3.19 8.68 5.33
N LYS A 281 -2.90 8.42 6.61
CA LYS A 281 -3.90 7.96 7.60
C LYS A 281 -5.10 8.92 7.79
N ASP A 282 -4.96 10.17 7.42
CA ASP A 282 -6.01 11.20 7.51
C ASP A 282 -6.70 11.44 6.15
N LEU A 283 -6.48 10.51 5.21
CA LEU A 283 -7.01 10.47 3.85
C LEU A 283 -6.59 11.66 2.97
N LYS A 284 -5.43 12.27 3.25
CA LYS A 284 -4.82 13.21 2.32
C LYS A 284 -4.15 12.44 1.21
N TYR A 285 -4.46 12.80 -0.03
CA TYR A 285 -3.87 12.21 -1.21
C TYR A 285 -2.35 12.42 -1.24
N ILE A 286 -1.61 11.37 -1.60
CA ILE A 286 -0.16 11.37 -1.71
C ILE A 286 0.24 11.22 -3.18
N THR A 287 -0.16 10.12 -3.82
CA THR A 287 0.21 9.81 -5.21
C THR A 287 -0.69 8.73 -5.78
N SER A 288 -0.65 8.57 -7.10
CA SER A 288 -1.20 7.43 -7.83
C SER A 288 -0.09 6.76 -8.64
N ILE A 289 -0.13 5.44 -8.73
CA ILE A 289 0.90 4.61 -9.34
C ILE A 289 0.25 3.71 -10.38
N GLY A 290 0.94 3.52 -11.50
CA GLY A 290 0.52 2.64 -12.58
C GLY A 290 -0.21 3.35 -13.70
N GLU A 291 -0.37 2.63 -14.78
CA GLU A 291 -1.14 2.96 -15.97
C GLU A 291 -1.72 1.69 -16.58
N CYS A 292 -2.68 1.82 -17.50
CA CYS A 292 -3.28 0.65 -18.14
C CYS A 292 -2.31 -0.04 -19.09
N GLY A 293 -2.13 -1.34 -18.94
CA GLY A 293 -1.30 -2.18 -19.81
C GLY A 293 -0.81 -3.45 -19.14
N ASP A 294 0.07 -4.15 -19.84
CA ASP A 294 0.63 -5.44 -19.43
C ASP A 294 2.15 -5.41 -19.20
N ASP A 295 2.80 -4.28 -19.45
CA ASP A 295 4.22 -4.10 -19.22
C ASP A 295 4.55 -3.93 -17.71
N ASP A 296 5.83 -3.81 -17.41
CA ASP A 296 6.29 -3.55 -16.05
C ASP A 296 5.69 -2.23 -15.50
N TYR A 297 5.21 -2.25 -14.26
CA TYR A 297 4.51 -1.14 -13.59
C TYR A 297 3.18 -0.71 -14.23
N GLN A 298 2.69 -1.44 -15.22
CA GLN A 298 1.33 -1.30 -15.76
C GLN A 298 0.40 -2.32 -15.13
N PHE A 299 -0.90 -1.99 -15.09
CA PHE A 299 -1.91 -2.86 -14.50
C PHE A 299 -3.05 -3.14 -15.49
N ASP A 300 -3.44 -4.41 -15.62
CA ASP A 300 -4.67 -4.81 -16.28
C ASP A 300 -5.79 -5.03 -15.25
N TYR A 301 -6.62 -4.02 -15.04
CA TYR A 301 -7.73 -4.07 -14.07
C TYR A 301 -7.30 -4.50 -12.67
N PRO A 302 -6.48 -3.72 -11.95
CA PRO A 302 -6.04 -4.08 -10.61
C PRO A 302 -7.24 -4.31 -9.69
N SER A 303 -7.22 -5.43 -8.98
CA SER A 303 -8.27 -5.88 -8.08
C SER A 303 -7.76 -5.93 -6.65
N GLY A 304 -7.55 -7.11 -6.08
CA GLY A 304 -7.05 -7.26 -4.72
C GLY A 304 -5.67 -6.63 -4.52
N ILE A 305 -5.44 -6.09 -3.34
CA ILE A 305 -4.15 -5.62 -2.88
C ILE A 305 -3.93 -6.07 -1.44
N ALA A 306 -2.74 -6.55 -1.14
CA ALA A 306 -2.32 -6.86 0.21
C ALA A 306 -0.88 -6.43 0.45
N ILE A 307 -0.59 -5.92 1.65
CA ILE A 307 0.73 -5.46 2.06
C ILE A 307 1.12 -6.13 3.36
N TRP A 308 2.24 -6.89 3.35
CA TRP A 308 2.87 -7.29 4.59
C TRP A 308 3.52 -6.07 5.21
N ARG A 309 2.85 -5.50 6.19
CA ARG A 309 3.07 -4.13 6.67
C ARG A 309 4.49 -3.88 7.13
N ARG A 310 5.10 -4.81 7.88
CA ARG A 310 6.44 -4.63 8.46
C ARG A 310 7.53 -4.39 7.43
N PHE A 311 7.48 -5.11 6.31
CA PHE A 311 8.52 -5.07 5.29
C PHE A 311 8.10 -4.39 3.99
N GLY A 312 6.83 -4.01 3.87
CA GLY A 312 6.31 -3.38 2.67
C GLY A 312 6.17 -4.32 1.46
N GLN A 313 6.16 -5.64 1.69
CA GLN A 313 5.95 -6.63 0.64
C GLN A 313 4.49 -6.56 0.18
N THR A 314 4.29 -6.26 -1.09
CA THR A 314 2.98 -5.92 -1.66
C THR A 314 2.64 -6.86 -2.79
N ILE A 315 1.43 -7.43 -2.78
CA ILE A 315 0.89 -8.21 -3.90
C ILE A 315 -0.35 -7.49 -4.43
N VAL A 316 -0.42 -7.35 -5.74
CA VAL A 316 -1.54 -6.75 -6.46
C VAL A 316 -2.08 -7.78 -7.44
N GLY A 317 -3.36 -8.13 -7.32
CA GLY A 317 -4.06 -8.99 -8.27
C GLY A 317 -4.60 -8.17 -9.44
N GLU A 318 -4.60 -8.77 -10.61
CA GLU A 318 -5.07 -8.19 -11.85
C GLU A 318 -6.03 -9.16 -12.55
N ARG A 319 -6.59 -8.77 -13.70
CA ARG A 319 -7.53 -9.62 -14.44
C ARG A 319 -6.96 -11.00 -14.79
N HIS A 320 -5.69 -11.05 -15.23
CA HIS A 320 -5.02 -12.27 -15.73
C HIS A 320 -3.64 -12.49 -15.12
N SER A 321 -3.34 -11.83 -14.00
CA SER A 321 -2.02 -11.91 -13.37
C SER A 321 -2.05 -11.46 -11.91
N ALA A 322 -0.90 -11.56 -11.25
CA ALA A 322 -0.61 -10.88 -9.99
C ALA A 322 0.82 -10.34 -10.04
N GLN A 323 1.05 -9.17 -9.46
CA GLN A 323 2.36 -8.56 -9.38
C GLN A 323 2.83 -8.47 -7.93
N TYR A 324 4.15 -8.65 -7.72
CA TYR A 324 4.79 -8.56 -6.43
C TYR A 324 5.76 -7.39 -6.39
N PHE A 325 5.57 -6.52 -5.43
CA PHE A 325 6.35 -5.30 -5.23
C PHE A 325 6.87 -5.19 -3.79
N TRP A 326 7.81 -4.29 -3.60
CA TRP A 326 8.13 -3.70 -2.31
C TRP A 326 7.69 -2.22 -2.30
N VAL A 327 7.28 -1.74 -1.12
CA VAL A 327 7.06 -0.32 -0.92
C VAL A 327 8.39 0.42 -0.99
N GLY A 328 8.45 1.39 -1.86
CA GLY A 328 9.57 2.29 -2.07
C GLY A 328 9.22 3.74 -1.66
N THR A 329 9.93 4.70 -2.22
CA THR A 329 9.70 6.13 -1.99
C THR A 329 10.12 6.96 -3.19
N ASP A 330 9.45 8.10 -3.37
CA ASP A 330 9.76 9.10 -4.40
C ASP A 330 9.76 10.50 -3.83
N ILE A 331 10.50 11.39 -4.48
CA ILE A 331 10.37 12.82 -4.33
C ILE A 331 9.66 13.37 -5.57
N THR A 332 8.36 13.63 -5.47
CA THR A 332 7.51 14.05 -6.60
C THR A 332 7.48 15.58 -6.80
N ARG A 333 8.01 16.34 -5.86
CA ARG A 333 8.22 17.77 -5.98
C ARG A 333 9.54 18.15 -5.34
N PHE A 334 10.37 18.91 -6.09
CA PHE A 334 11.63 19.48 -5.64
C PHE A 334 11.73 20.90 -6.15
N GLU A 335 11.63 21.86 -5.26
CA GLU A 335 11.65 23.29 -5.55
C GLU A 335 12.66 23.98 -4.66
N THR A 336 13.32 25.02 -5.20
CA THR A 336 14.22 25.86 -4.45
C THR A 336 13.85 27.33 -4.60
N SER A 337 13.98 28.10 -3.52
CA SER A 337 13.74 29.53 -3.54
C SER A 337 14.66 30.25 -2.58
N ILE A 338 15.01 31.52 -2.91
CA ILE A 338 15.80 32.39 -2.03
C ILE A 338 14.85 33.24 -1.21
N THR A 339 14.92 33.10 0.11
CA THR A 339 14.19 33.95 1.06
C THR A 339 15.11 34.98 1.69
N LYS A 340 14.69 36.23 1.63
CA LYS A 340 15.40 37.35 2.31
C LYS A 340 14.68 37.64 3.62
N GLU A 341 15.32 37.33 4.72
CA GLU A 341 14.96 37.85 6.05
C GLU A 341 15.86 39.08 6.31
N GLU A 342 15.31 40.19 6.80
CA GLU A 342 15.90 41.53 7.00
C GLU A 342 17.43 41.63 6.95
N GLU A 343 17.90 42.34 5.95
CA GLU A 343 19.25 42.98 5.68
C GLU A 343 20.53 42.12 5.79
N SER A 344 20.62 40.97 6.43
CA SER A 344 21.90 40.23 6.51
C SER A 344 21.88 38.74 6.14
N ASP A 345 20.75 38.04 6.21
CA ASP A 345 20.74 36.60 6.08
C ASP A 345 19.70 36.08 5.04
N SER A 346 20.12 36.11 3.77
CA SER A 346 19.40 35.34 2.74
C SER A 346 19.67 33.86 2.95
N THR A 347 18.62 33.05 2.84
CA THR A 347 18.68 31.59 2.91
C THR A 347 18.06 30.97 1.65
N VAL A 348 18.50 29.80 1.30
CA VAL A 348 17.82 28.95 0.30
C VAL A 348 16.85 28.05 1.03
N GLU A 349 15.58 28.08 0.64
CA GLU A 349 14.57 27.13 1.05
C GLU A 349 14.45 26.05 0.00
N ILE A 350 14.58 24.78 0.43
CA ILE A 350 14.45 23.57 -0.37
C ILE A 350 13.13 22.91 0.05
N SER A 351 12.17 22.87 -0.85
CA SER A 351 10.84 22.32 -0.63
C SER A 351 10.68 21.00 -1.38
N LEU A 352 10.37 19.95 -0.65
CA LEU A 352 10.19 18.60 -1.18
C LEU A 352 8.79 18.07 -0.87
N PHE A 353 8.28 17.18 -1.73
CA PHE A 353 7.15 16.32 -1.39
C PHE A 353 7.57 14.87 -1.57
N ILE A 354 7.50 14.08 -0.49
CA ILE A 354 8.01 12.72 -0.41
C ILE A 354 6.85 11.75 -0.25
N THR A 355 6.78 10.72 -1.09
CA THR A 355 5.64 9.78 -1.14
C THR A 355 5.65 8.76 0.00
N ASP A 356 6.82 8.52 0.63
CA ASP A 356 6.99 7.73 1.85
C ASP A 356 8.18 8.24 2.64
N ARG A 357 8.44 7.64 3.81
CA ARG A 357 9.64 7.98 4.60
C ARG A 357 10.89 7.55 3.86
N ALA A 358 11.88 8.42 3.87
CA ALA A 358 13.16 8.20 3.20
C ALA A 358 14.33 8.50 4.13
N TYR A 359 15.46 7.85 3.90
CA TYR A 359 16.76 8.38 4.30
C TYR A 359 17.29 9.24 3.15
N ALA A 360 17.83 10.39 3.47
CA ALA A 360 18.34 11.32 2.47
C ALA A 360 19.71 11.85 2.84
N LYS A 361 20.57 11.90 1.85
CA LYS A 361 21.81 12.67 1.79
C LYS A 361 21.54 13.92 0.96
N ILE A 362 21.89 15.10 1.46
CA ILE A 362 21.66 16.37 0.76
C ILE A 362 22.94 17.17 0.73
N GLU A 363 23.42 17.46 -0.46
CA GLU A 363 24.66 18.19 -0.72
C GLU A 363 24.41 19.41 -1.59
N VAL A 364 25.19 20.47 -1.34
CA VAL A 364 25.31 21.60 -2.25
C VAL A 364 26.68 21.50 -2.90
N LYS A 365 26.70 21.56 -4.23
CA LYS A 365 27.92 21.41 -5.05
C LYS A 365 28.17 22.65 -5.90
N LYS A 366 29.43 22.90 -6.17
CA LYS A 366 29.88 23.84 -7.17
C LYS A 366 30.92 23.16 -8.04
N ASP A 367 30.68 23.10 -9.36
CA ASP A 367 31.57 22.45 -10.31
C ASP A 367 31.92 21.00 -9.89
N ASP A 368 30.91 20.24 -9.40
CA ASP A 368 30.99 18.88 -8.83
C ASP A 368 31.68 18.74 -7.45
N ASP A 369 32.31 19.79 -6.92
CA ASP A 369 32.85 19.76 -5.57
C ASP A 369 31.77 20.04 -4.53
N VAL A 370 31.71 19.21 -3.45
CA VAL A 370 30.81 19.44 -2.33
C VAL A 370 31.30 20.66 -1.55
N VAL A 371 30.50 21.70 -1.51
CA VAL A 371 30.75 22.91 -0.73
C VAL A 371 30.01 22.91 0.60
N ARG A 372 28.87 22.22 0.66
CA ARG A 372 28.08 22.04 1.90
C ARG A 372 27.40 20.70 1.93
N GLN A 373 27.57 19.96 3.01
CA GLN A 373 26.78 18.79 3.34
C GLN A 373 25.68 19.20 4.33
N ILE A 374 24.42 19.29 3.84
CA ILE A 374 23.27 19.66 4.68
C ILE A 374 22.87 18.47 5.55
N TYR A 375 22.75 17.30 4.93
CA TYR A 375 22.48 16.02 5.60
C TYR A 375 23.34 14.91 5.00
N GLU A 376 23.87 14.04 5.84
CA GLU A 376 24.59 12.84 5.41
C GLU A 376 23.66 11.64 5.29
N HIS A 377 22.81 11.42 6.31
CA HIS A 377 21.86 10.30 6.35
C HIS A 377 20.70 10.68 7.27
N LYS A 378 19.84 11.56 6.77
CA LYS A 378 18.71 12.08 7.54
C LYS A 378 17.43 11.37 7.18
N ARG A 379 16.72 10.86 8.20
CA ARG A 379 15.38 10.33 7.99
C ARG A 379 14.39 11.47 7.79
N LEU A 380 13.85 11.57 6.61
CA LEU A 380 12.80 12.51 6.23
C LEU A 380 11.43 11.88 6.42
N ARG A 381 10.43 12.71 6.69
CA ARG A 381 9.03 12.27 6.83
C ARG A 381 8.34 12.35 5.48
N GLN A 382 7.31 11.53 5.32
CA GLN A 382 6.36 11.61 4.23
C GLN A 382 5.65 12.97 4.18
N GLY A 383 5.27 13.39 2.97
CA GLY A 383 4.57 14.64 2.70
C GLY A 383 5.52 15.80 2.44
N SER A 384 5.06 17.01 2.72
CA SER A 384 5.86 18.23 2.49
C SER A 384 6.95 18.38 3.52
N VAL A 385 8.18 18.59 3.04
CA VAL A 385 9.39 18.81 3.84
C VAL A 385 10.05 20.10 3.37
N SER A 386 10.40 20.98 4.30
CA SER A 386 11.17 22.19 4.04
C SER A 386 12.51 22.10 4.74
N ILE A 387 13.59 22.41 4.03
CA ILE A 387 14.98 22.38 4.47
C ILE A 387 15.59 23.73 4.13
N ARG A 388 16.41 24.27 5.00
CA ARG A 388 17.07 25.57 4.79
C ARG A 388 18.58 25.40 4.67
N TRP A 389 19.16 26.09 3.71
CA TRP A 389 20.59 26.30 3.58
C TRP A 389 20.92 27.78 3.76
N ASP A 390 21.84 28.09 4.65
CA ASP A 390 22.25 29.43 5.04
C ASP A 390 23.26 30.09 4.06
N MET A 391 23.43 29.48 2.87
CA MET A 391 24.42 29.91 1.86
C MET A 391 25.85 29.91 2.39
N LYS A 392 26.20 29.05 3.33
CA LYS A 392 27.54 28.86 3.86
C LYS A 392 28.10 27.50 3.47
N ASP A 393 29.44 27.46 3.35
CA ASP A 393 30.19 26.21 3.20
C ASP A 393 30.27 25.43 4.53
N ASP A 394 30.92 24.27 4.52
CA ASP A 394 31.09 23.44 5.73
C ASP A 394 32.02 24.09 6.76
N ALA A 395 32.87 25.07 6.35
CA ALA A 395 33.69 25.87 7.26
C ALA A 395 32.93 27.08 7.86
N GLY A 396 31.67 27.29 7.45
CA GLY A 396 30.83 28.40 7.91
C GLY A 396 31.03 29.71 7.19
N ASN A 397 31.82 29.74 6.11
CA ASN A 397 32.02 30.93 5.28
C ASN A 397 30.90 31.08 4.27
N ARG A 398 30.47 32.33 4.00
CA ARG A 398 29.51 32.58 2.93
C ARG A 398 30.08 32.17 1.58
N VAL A 399 29.29 31.43 0.80
CA VAL A 399 29.70 31.02 -0.54
C VAL A 399 29.71 32.20 -1.51
N PRO A 400 30.63 32.23 -2.48
CA PRO A 400 30.65 33.28 -3.51
C PRO A 400 29.40 33.26 -4.39
N PRO A 401 29.02 34.40 -4.99
CA PRO A 401 27.97 34.42 -6.01
C PRO A 401 28.24 33.45 -7.15
N GLY A 402 27.18 32.90 -7.71
CA GLY A 402 27.25 31.97 -8.85
C GLY A 402 26.27 30.84 -8.79
N LYS A 403 26.38 29.89 -9.74
CA LYS A 403 25.54 28.71 -9.83
C LYS A 403 26.01 27.64 -8.88
N TYR A 404 25.03 27.01 -8.21
CA TYR A 404 25.22 25.88 -7.31
C TYR A 404 24.21 24.82 -7.66
N LYS A 405 24.60 23.55 -7.51
CA LYS A 405 23.72 22.36 -7.65
C LYS A 405 23.34 21.89 -6.26
N ILE A 406 22.06 21.72 -6.00
CA ILE A 406 21.55 21.04 -4.81
C ILE A 406 21.22 19.61 -5.25
N GLU A 407 21.91 18.64 -4.69
CA GLU A 407 21.78 17.24 -5.01
C GLU A 407 21.22 16.48 -3.80
N ILE A 408 20.23 15.62 -4.06
CA ILE A 408 19.56 14.79 -3.04
C ILE A 408 19.65 13.35 -3.48
N THR A 409 20.38 12.53 -2.72
CA THR A 409 20.34 11.08 -2.83
C THR A 409 19.42 10.56 -1.74
N TYR A 410 18.42 9.72 -2.09
CA TYR A 410 17.46 9.22 -1.14
C TYR A 410 17.16 7.73 -1.38
N GLU A 411 16.76 7.05 -0.30
CA GLU A 411 16.43 5.64 -0.28
C GLU A 411 15.23 5.37 0.65
N PRO A 412 14.45 4.32 0.40
CA PRO A 412 13.28 3.98 1.22
C PRO A 412 13.68 3.45 2.60
N THR A 413 12.70 3.37 3.52
CA THR A 413 12.89 2.87 4.89
C THR A 413 12.29 1.48 5.13
N TYR A 414 11.81 0.80 4.09
CA TYR A 414 11.29 -0.58 4.11
C TYR A 414 12.37 -1.62 3.76
N SER A 415 11.99 -2.84 3.41
CA SER A 415 12.90 -3.87 2.91
C SER A 415 13.64 -3.47 1.64
N SER A 416 13.13 -2.47 0.93
CA SER A 416 13.78 -1.82 -0.21
C SER A 416 14.98 -0.94 0.18
N TYR A 417 15.21 -0.69 1.48
CA TYR A 417 16.39 0.00 2.00
C TYR A 417 17.70 -0.70 1.60
N GLY A 418 18.66 0.08 1.14
CA GLY A 418 19.97 -0.42 0.69
C GLY A 418 19.97 -1.13 -0.68
N PHE A 419 18.81 -1.21 -1.35
CA PHE A 419 18.69 -1.79 -2.69
C PHE A 419 18.27 -0.78 -3.75
N PHE A 420 17.62 0.30 -3.34
CA PHE A 420 17.08 1.32 -4.23
C PHE A 420 17.43 2.68 -3.66
N ASP A 421 18.41 3.31 -4.25
CA ASP A 421 18.73 4.71 -4.06
C ASP A 421 18.49 5.49 -5.34
N GLU A 422 18.09 6.72 -5.20
CA GLU A 422 17.95 7.66 -6.30
C GLU A 422 18.63 8.98 -6.00
N THR A 423 19.10 9.61 -7.06
CA THR A 423 19.71 10.94 -6.97
C THR A 423 18.98 11.88 -7.91
N ILE A 424 18.48 12.97 -7.35
CA ILE A 424 17.88 14.09 -8.09
C ILE A 424 18.64 15.37 -7.77
N ASP A 425 18.66 16.30 -8.70
CA ASP A 425 19.30 17.58 -8.48
C ASP A 425 18.55 18.76 -9.11
N THR A 426 18.89 19.96 -8.65
CA THR A 426 18.44 21.22 -9.23
C THR A 426 19.53 22.28 -9.11
N GLU A 427 19.54 23.24 -10.03
CA GLU A 427 20.47 24.39 -9.98
C GLU A 427 19.81 25.59 -9.31
N ILE A 428 20.61 26.36 -8.60
CA ILE A 428 20.23 27.66 -8.01
C ILE A 428 21.33 28.70 -8.19
N ASP A 429 20.93 29.91 -8.57
CA ASP A 429 21.85 31.05 -8.69
C ASP A 429 21.90 31.82 -7.37
N ILE A 430 23.06 31.85 -6.73
CA ILE A 430 23.33 32.63 -5.52
C ILE A 430 23.80 34.03 -5.89
N PRO A 431 23.16 35.10 -5.38
CA PRO A 431 23.46 36.48 -5.70
C PRO A 431 24.76 37.01 -5.10
#